data_cb049a3bcc74bddccad07ab3f49c0544
#
_entry.id   cb049a3bcc74bddccad07ab3f49c0544
#
_cell.length_a   1.000
_cell.length_b   1.000
_cell.length_c   1.000
_cell.angle_alpha   90.00
_cell.angle_beta   90.00
_cell.angle_gamma   90.00
#
_symmetry.space_group_name_H-M   'P 1'
#
loop_
_entity.id
_entity.type
_entity.pdbx_description
1 polymer ?
#
loop_
_entity_poly.entity_id
_entity_poly.type
_entity_poly.pdbx_seq_one_letter_code
_entity_poly.pdbx_strand_id
1 'polypeptide(L)'
;MPFQIAFVSLKKIGGSIGLALAAYPEILTCIGYDQDTRTARAAAKLGAITKSYLTPHRCIQESKVIILGCPIYDLEENLQLIAVHAPDGAVVIDPSVSKTLVAKWARKILPEEMHFVGWILALNPNYLHGLELGFEAARPDLFADSLIGINDPPGTPESVLTFNIDLVSLLDAKPFLLDSVDAPGWVEVRKLAGPDYAQATLPILNVGDREDLGLSLRLNKNNLIRLVYVLLAALVRIREHMDKEDAEALKKDIAHAINQRLLWVEQRKLENWSAPENSDSFDRARPSFLGSWLDGRLREGKDQ
;
A
#
# COMPACT_ATOMS: atom_id res chain seq x y z
N MET A 1 -4.14 -7.20 26.24
CA MET A 1 -5.25 -6.70 25.39
C MET A 1 -4.76 -6.73 23.96
N PRO A 2 -5.61 -7.04 22.95
CA PRO A 2 -5.23 -6.99 21.55
C PRO A 2 -4.72 -5.60 21.19
N PHE A 3 -3.76 -5.55 20.26
CA PHE A 3 -3.20 -4.30 19.76
C PHE A 3 -4.21 -3.57 18.86
N GLN A 4 -4.40 -2.27 19.09
CA GLN A 4 -5.46 -1.52 18.41
C GLN A 4 -4.94 -0.74 17.22
N ILE A 5 -5.59 -0.91 16.06
CA ILE A 5 -5.32 -0.20 14.80
C ILE A 5 -6.54 0.65 14.45
N ALA A 6 -6.33 1.94 14.17
CA ALA A 6 -7.35 2.86 13.70
C ALA A 6 -7.33 3.01 12.18
N PHE A 7 -8.49 2.99 11.56
CA PHE A 7 -8.67 3.31 10.14
C PHE A 7 -9.33 4.67 10.00
N VAL A 8 -8.69 5.57 9.28
CA VAL A 8 -9.27 6.82 8.81
C VAL A 8 -9.67 6.63 7.37
N SER A 9 -10.96 6.47 7.13
CA SER A 9 -11.64 5.98 5.93
C SER A 9 -11.52 4.47 5.70
N LEU A 10 -12.67 3.89 5.31
CA LEU A 10 -12.91 2.45 5.20
C LEU A 10 -13.36 2.03 3.79
N LYS A 11 -13.02 2.82 2.77
CA LYS A 11 -13.29 2.46 1.37
C LYS A 11 -12.60 1.13 0.99
N LYS A 12 -12.46 0.82 -0.28
CA LYS A 12 -11.90 -0.46 -0.79
C LYS A 12 -10.61 -0.89 -0.06
N ILE A 13 -9.62 0.00 0.05
CA ILE A 13 -8.31 -0.35 0.63
C ILE A 13 -8.38 -0.51 2.13
N GLY A 14 -8.84 0.53 2.86
CA GLY A 14 -8.96 0.46 4.33
C GLY A 14 -9.89 -0.66 4.78
N GLY A 15 -11.00 -0.85 4.08
CA GLY A 15 -11.93 -1.95 4.33
C GLY A 15 -11.31 -3.33 4.12
N SER A 16 -10.53 -3.50 3.05
CA SER A 16 -9.87 -4.79 2.75
C SER A 16 -8.79 -5.12 3.77
N ILE A 17 -7.98 -4.13 4.18
CA ILE A 17 -7.00 -4.31 5.25
C ILE A 17 -7.72 -4.71 6.55
N GLY A 18 -8.80 -3.99 6.92
CA GLY A 18 -9.58 -4.32 8.10
C GLY A 18 -10.18 -5.73 8.08
N LEU A 19 -10.73 -6.16 6.92
CA LEU A 19 -11.27 -7.52 6.75
C LEU A 19 -10.19 -8.60 6.86
N ALA A 20 -9.02 -8.38 6.29
CA ALA A 20 -7.90 -9.31 6.40
C ALA A 20 -7.40 -9.44 7.84
N LEU A 21 -7.23 -8.32 8.54
CA LEU A 21 -6.78 -8.30 9.93
C LEU A 21 -7.82 -8.84 10.92
N ALA A 22 -9.09 -8.86 10.56
CA ALA A 22 -10.16 -9.45 11.37
C ALA A 22 -9.99 -10.97 11.58
N ALA A 23 -9.14 -11.64 10.81
CA ALA A 23 -8.78 -13.04 11.02
C ALA A 23 -7.93 -13.28 12.29
N TYR A 24 -7.39 -12.21 12.91
CA TYR A 24 -6.45 -12.30 14.05
C TYR A 24 -6.97 -11.55 15.30
N PRO A 25 -8.18 -11.85 15.80
CA PRO A 25 -8.84 -11.08 16.86
C PRO A 25 -8.14 -11.17 18.23
N GLU A 26 -7.34 -12.20 18.46
CA GLU A 26 -6.52 -12.40 19.66
C GLU A 26 -5.30 -11.48 19.71
N ILE A 27 -4.82 -11.02 18.53
CA ILE A 27 -3.62 -10.19 18.39
C ILE A 27 -4.02 -8.73 18.16
N LEU A 28 -5.02 -8.49 17.29
CA LEU A 28 -5.36 -7.18 16.77
C LEU A 28 -6.84 -6.83 17.01
N THR A 29 -7.09 -5.55 17.21
CA THR A 29 -8.43 -4.97 17.21
C THR A 29 -8.47 -3.78 16.27
N CYS A 30 -9.35 -3.85 15.27
CA CYS A 30 -9.53 -2.78 14.29
C CYS A 30 -10.68 -1.88 14.70
N ILE A 31 -10.43 -0.57 14.75
CA ILE A 31 -11.46 0.46 14.95
C ILE A 31 -11.43 1.41 13.75
N GLY A 32 -12.50 2.14 13.49
CA GLY A 32 -12.50 2.96 12.29
C GLY A 32 -13.45 4.15 12.33
N TYR A 33 -13.13 5.09 11.46
CA TYR A 33 -13.94 6.23 11.09
C TYR A 33 -14.09 6.31 9.57
N ASP A 34 -15.27 6.61 9.10
CA ASP A 34 -15.52 7.00 7.71
C ASP A 34 -16.49 8.18 7.68
N GLN A 35 -16.26 9.13 6.75
CA GLN A 35 -17.12 10.29 6.57
C GLN A 35 -18.54 9.88 6.19
N ASP A 36 -18.70 8.81 5.38
CA ASP A 36 -19.99 8.17 5.17
C ASP A 36 -20.27 7.17 6.29
N THR A 37 -21.17 7.53 7.20
CA THR A 37 -21.58 6.67 8.32
C THR A 37 -22.19 5.34 7.88
N ARG A 38 -22.70 5.22 6.65
CA ARG A 38 -23.19 3.95 6.07
C ARG A 38 -22.01 3.02 5.79
N THR A 39 -20.91 3.55 5.23
CA THR A 39 -19.65 2.82 5.04
C THR A 39 -19.11 2.31 6.37
N ALA A 40 -19.01 3.16 7.40
CA ALA A 40 -18.53 2.75 8.72
C ALA A 40 -19.41 1.65 9.36
N ARG A 41 -20.75 1.74 9.23
CA ARG A 41 -21.68 0.71 9.71
C ARG A 41 -21.55 -0.60 8.92
N ALA A 42 -21.39 -0.54 7.61
CA ALA A 42 -21.19 -1.72 6.77
C ALA A 42 -19.87 -2.42 7.13
N ALA A 43 -18.78 -1.67 7.34
CA ALA A 43 -17.50 -2.20 7.76
C ALA A 43 -17.59 -2.91 9.13
N ALA A 44 -18.30 -2.32 10.10
CA ALA A 44 -18.52 -2.95 11.40
C ALA A 44 -19.39 -4.21 11.27
N LYS A 45 -20.45 -4.19 10.45
CA LYS A 45 -21.33 -5.35 10.23
C LYS A 45 -20.61 -6.53 9.58
N LEU A 46 -19.67 -6.26 8.67
CA LEU A 46 -18.88 -7.29 7.99
C LEU A 46 -17.62 -7.68 8.76
N GLY A 47 -17.37 -7.08 9.92
CA GLY A 47 -16.27 -7.43 10.80
C GLY A 47 -14.92 -6.79 10.42
N ALA A 48 -14.86 -5.87 9.45
CA ALA A 48 -13.65 -5.15 9.14
C ALA A 48 -13.14 -4.28 10.29
N ILE A 49 -14.05 -3.82 11.13
CA ILE A 49 -13.78 -3.08 12.37
C ILE A 49 -14.71 -3.57 13.49
N THR A 50 -14.23 -3.53 14.71
CA THR A 50 -15.03 -3.89 15.91
C THR A 50 -15.84 -2.71 16.44
N LYS A 51 -15.40 -1.48 16.17
CA LYS A 51 -16.05 -0.25 16.65
C LYS A 51 -15.89 0.87 15.62
N SER A 52 -16.97 1.57 15.33
CA SER A 52 -16.98 2.76 14.49
C SER A 52 -17.11 4.03 15.32
N TYR A 53 -16.48 5.10 14.86
CA TYR A 53 -16.54 6.42 15.49
C TYR A 53 -17.25 7.42 14.57
N LEU A 54 -17.90 8.42 15.18
CA LEU A 54 -18.58 9.49 14.45
C LEU A 54 -17.61 10.62 14.02
N THR A 55 -16.44 10.66 14.64
CA THR A 55 -15.43 11.70 14.40
C THR A 55 -14.03 11.10 14.31
N PRO A 56 -13.16 11.57 13.41
CA PRO A 56 -11.84 10.98 13.22
C PRO A 56 -10.95 11.13 14.47
N HIS A 57 -10.97 12.27 15.15
CA HIS A 57 -10.12 12.51 16.32
C HIS A 57 -10.30 11.47 17.43
N ARG A 58 -11.56 11.05 17.70
CA ARG A 58 -11.81 9.99 18.71
C ARG A 58 -11.25 8.64 18.30
N CYS A 59 -11.32 8.32 17.01
CA CYS A 59 -10.71 7.10 16.48
C CYS A 59 -9.19 7.14 16.61
N ILE A 60 -8.57 8.28 16.27
CA ILE A 60 -7.14 8.51 16.29
C ILE A 60 -6.58 8.41 17.72
N GLN A 61 -7.22 9.04 18.70
CA GLN A 61 -6.77 9.06 20.11
C GLN A 61 -6.63 7.69 20.75
N GLU A 62 -7.40 6.72 20.31
CA GLU A 62 -7.43 5.39 20.91
C GLU A 62 -6.38 4.43 20.34
N SER A 63 -5.58 4.84 19.33
CA SER A 63 -4.68 3.93 18.63
C SER A 63 -3.29 4.49 18.42
N LYS A 64 -2.29 3.63 18.57
CA LYS A 64 -0.90 3.94 18.23
C LYS A 64 -0.55 3.65 16.77
N VAL A 65 -1.40 2.94 16.03
CA VAL A 65 -1.26 2.71 14.60
C VAL A 65 -2.49 3.23 13.89
N ILE A 66 -2.26 4.08 12.90
CA ILE A 66 -3.32 4.75 12.15
C ILE A 66 -3.09 4.49 10.67
N ILE A 67 -4.06 3.86 10.00
CA ILE A 67 -4.02 3.58 8.57
C ILE A 67 -4.92 4.58 7.85
N LEU A 68 -4.32 5.33 6.89
CA LEU A 68 -4.98 6.36 6.10
C LEU A 68 -5.62 5.74 4.84
N GLY A 69 -6.88 5.31 4.92
CA GLY A 69 -7.64 4.80 3.77
C GLY A 69 -8.33 5.90 2.96
N CYS A 70 -8.10 7.17 3.28
CA CYS A 70 -8.79 8.32 2.70
C CYS A 70 -8.20 8.72 1.33
N PRO A 71 -9.00 9.41 0.49
CA PRO A 71 -8.54 10.02 -0.74
C PRO A 71 -7.41 11.03 -0.52
N ILE A 72 -6.61 11.29 -1.56
CA ILE A 72 -5.43 12.16 -1.46
C ILE A 72 -5.78 13.60 -1.07
N TYR A 73 -6.95 14.09 -1.45
CA TYR A 73 -7.40 15.45 -1.11
C TYR A 73 -7.74 15.63 0.38
N ASP A 74 -8.00 14.55 1.11
CA ASP A 74 -8.28 14.55 2.56
C ASP A 74 -7.02 14.25 3.39
N LEU A 75 -5.92 13.79 2.77
CA LEU A 75 -4.74 13.32 3.49
C LEU A 75 -4.06 14.42 4.32
N GLU A 76 -3.91 15.64 3.77
CA GLU A 76 -3.24 16.73 4.49
C GLU A 76 -4.03 17.13 5.75
N GLU A 77 -5.37 17.23 5.66
CA GLU A 77 -6.23 17.51 6.80
C GLU A 77 -6.18 16.40 7.84
N ASN A 78 -6.23 15.13 7.40
CA ASN A 78 -6.13 14.00 8.33
C ASN A 78 -4.76 13.90 9.00
N LEU A 79 -3.66 14.26 8.33
CA LEU A 79 -2.34 14.36 8.96
C LEU A 79 -2.31 15.44 10.04
N GLN A 80 -2.97 16.59 9.81
CA GLN A 80 -3.11 17.65 10.83
C GLN A 80 -3.89 17.17 12.05
N LEU A 81 -4.99 16.43 11.84
CA LEU A 81 -5.77 15.82 12.94
C LEU A 81 -4.95 14.80 13.72
N ILE A 82 -4.15 13.98 13.04
CA ILE A 82 -3.26 12.99 13.65
C ILE A 82 -2.20 13.70 14.49
N ALA A 83 -1.56 14.73 13.97
CA ALA A 83 -0.52 15.49 14.68
C ALA A 83 -1.01 16.06 16.01
N VAL A 84 -2.30 16.41 16.11
CA VAL A 84 -2.90 17.00 17.31
C VAL A 84 -3.44 15.95 18.29
N HIS A 85 -3.94 14.83 17.78
CA HIS A 85 -4.77 13.92 18.57
C HIS A 85 -4.17 12.53 18.78
N ALA A 86 -3.21 12.10 17.97
CA ALA A 86 -2.61 10.78 18.12
C ALA A 86 -1.68 10.73 19.35
N PRO A 87 -1.55 9.56 19.98
CA PRO A 87 -0.59 9.37 21.06
C PRO A 87 0.85 9.55 20.57
N ASP A 88 1.75 9.94 21.47
CA ASP A 88 3.17 10.02 21.20
C ASP A 88 3.71 8.69 20.68
N GLY A 89 4.61 8.76 19.71
CA GLY A 89 5.18 7.60 19.04
C GLY A 89 4.17 6.82 18.17
N ALA A 90 3.09 7.46 17.75
CA ALA A 90 2.14 6.85 16.82
C ALA A 90 2.78 6.56 15.47
N VAL A 91 2.38 5.44 14.85
CA VAL A 91 2.77 5.04 13.50
C VAL A 91 1.63 5.34 12.54
N VAL A 92 1.91 6.17 11.55
CA VAL A 92 0.97 6.54 10.49
C VAL A 92 1.32 5.80 9.22
N ILE A 93 0.41 4.96 8.74
CA ILE A 93 0.58 4.15 7.53
C ILE A 93 -0.24 4.77 6.40
N ASP A 94 0.44 5.09 5.29
CA ASP A 94 -0.19 5.65 4.10
C ASP A 94 -0.16 4.66 2.93
N PRO A 95 -1.30 4.06 2.55
CA PRO A 95 -1.42 3.21 1.39
C PRO A 95 -1.74 3.97 0.08
N SER A 96 -1.76 5.31 0.10
CA SER A 96 -2.06 6.12 -1.09
C SER A 96 -1.01 5.96 -2.18
N VAL A 97 -1.33 6.41 -3.42
CA VAL A 97 -0.41 6.26 -4.57
C VAL A 97 0.64 7.36 -4.67
N SER A 98 0.47 8.49 -4.00
CA SER A 98 1.32 9.69 -4.16
C SER A 98 2.37 9.82 -3.07
N LYS A 99 3.26 8.85 -2.95
CA LYS A 99 4.23 8.73 -1.85
C LYS A 99 5.08 9.95 -1.59
N THR A 100 5.72 10.50 -2.63
CA THR A 100 6.63 11.66 -2.49
C THR A 100 5.94 12.89 -1.91
N LEU A 101 4.68 13.15 -2.32
CA LEU A 101 3.94 14.30 -1.82
C LEU A 101 3.48 14.08 -0.38
N VAL A 102 2.87 12.93 -0.10
CA VAL A 102 2.33 12.63 1.24
C VAL A 102 3.47 12.55 2.26
N ALA A 103 4.61 11.98 1.90
CA ALA A 103 5.80 11.98 2.75
C ALA A 103 6.33 13.41 3.05
N LYS A 104 6.23 14.34 2.09
CA LYS A 104 6.56 15.76 2.33
C LYS A 104 5.59 16.41 3.31
N TRP A 105 4.29 16.15 3.16
CA TRP A 105 3.28 16.64 4.10
C TRP A 105 3.49 16.04 5.49
N ALA A 106 3.68 14.73 5.59
CA ALA A 106 3.91 14.05 6.85
C ALA A 106 5.13 14.62 7.59
N ARG A 107 6.26 14.80 6.90
CA ARG A 107 7.48 15.40 7.47
C ARG A 107 7.28 16.84 7.97
N LYS A 108 6.39 17.61 7.33
CA LYS A 108 6.09 19.00 7.72
C LYS A 108 5.09 19.08 8.86
N ILE A 109 4.15 18.13 8.94
CA ILE A 109 2.96 18.23 9.79
C ILE A 109 3.11 17.40 11.05
N LEU A 110 3.64 16.16 10.94
CA LEU A 110 3.74 15.26 12.08
C LEU A 110 4.88 15.65 13.01
N PRO A 111 4.70 15.56 14.35
CA PRO A 111 5.77 15.67 15.33
C PRO A 111 6.89 14.65 15.08
N GLU A 112 8.12 14.96 15.53
CA GLU A 112 9.31 14.10 15.36
C GLU A 112 9.16 12.73 16.04
N GLU A 113 8.37 12.66 17.09
CA GLU A 113 8.08 11.43 17.84
C GLU A 113 7.17 10.47 17.09
N MET A 114 6.43 10.96 16.07
CA MET A 114 5.55 10.13 15.24
C MET A 114 6.28 9.58 14.04
N HIS A 115 5.89 8.37 13.63
CA HIS A 115 6.53 7.68 12.53
C HIS A 115 5.57 7.57 11.34
N PHE A 116 6.04 7.98 10.17
CA PHE A 116 5.29 7.86 8.92
C PHE A 116 5.87 6.75 8.06
N VAL A 117 5.02 5.85 7.57
CA VAL A 117 5.42 4.74 6.69
C VAL A 117 4.49 4.69 5.48
N GLY A 118 5.06 4.74 4.29
CA GLY A 118 4.32 4.63 3.04
C GLY A 118 4.20 3.17 2.61
N TRP A 119 2.99 2.69 2.29
CA TRP A 119 2.79 1.39 1.67
C TRP A 119 2.49 1.53 0.19
N ILE A 120 3.24 0.81 -0.64
CA ILE A 120 3.01 0.72 -2.08
C ILE A 120 2.36 -0.63 -2.37
N LEU A 121 1.06 -0.57 -2.67
CA LEU A 121 0.24 -1.76 -2.80
C LEU A 121 0.30 -2.35 -4.21
N ALA A 122 0.65 -3.63 -4.34
CA ALA A 122 0.22 -4.43 -5.47
C ALA A 122 -1.03 -5.22 -5.04
N LEU A 123 -2.03 -5.28 -5.90
CA LEU A 123 -3.25 -6.02 -5.60
C LEU A 123 -3.14 -7.47 -6.08
N ASN A 124 -3.92 -8.35 -5.47
CA ASN A 124 -4.12 -9.70 -5.95
C ASN A 124 -4.54 -9.67 -7.43
N PRO A 125 -3.86 -10.41 -8.31
CA PRO A 125 -4.14 -10.41 -9.76
C PRO A 125 -5.58 -10.70 -10.13
N ASN A 126 -6.30 -11.44 -9.30
CA ASN A 126 -7.70 -11.80 -9.54
C ASN A 126 -8.64 -10.59 -9.47
N TYR A 127 -8.20 -9.48 -8.85
CA TYR A 127 -9.01 -8.27 -8.63
C TYR A 127 -8.55 -7.06 -9.44
N LEU A 128 -7.61 -7.22 -10.38
CA LEU A 128 -7.07 -6.12 -11.18
C LEU A 128 -8.09 -5.49 -12.14
N HIS A 129 -9.14 -6.22 -12.48
CA HIS A 129 -10.15 -5.76 -13.45
C HIS A 129 -11.44 -5.20 -12.81
N GLY A 130 -11.52 -5.18 -11.47
CA GLY A 130 -12.67 -4.63 -10.76
C GLY A 130 -12.67 -3.11 -10.77
N LEU A 131 -13.77 -2.50 -11.22
CA LEU A 131 -13.95 -1.04 -11.29
C LEU A 131 -14.63 -0.46 -10.04
N GLU A 132 -15.02 -1.31 -9.11
CA GLU A 132 -15.69 -0.91 -7.87
C GLU A 132 -14.70 -0.24 -6.90
N LEU A 133 -15.09 0.86 -6.27
CA LEU A 133 -14.21 1.74 -5.49
C LEU A 133 -14.60 1.86 -4.02
N GLY A 134 -15.86 1.66 -3.69
CA GLY A 134 -16.39 1.79 -2.34
C GLY A 134 -16.03 0.61 -1.42
N PHE A 135 -16.62 0.61 -0.24
CA PHE A 135 -16.46 -0.50 0.72
C PHE A 135 -17.05 -1.82 0.19
N GLU A 136 -18.04 -1.77 -0.69
CA GLU A 136 -18.62 -2.94 -1.38
C GLU A 136 -17.60 -3.72 -2.21
N ALA A 137 -16.50 -3.06 -2.59
CA ALA A 137 -15.37 -3.70 -3.28
C ALA A 137 -14.28 -4.21 -2.32
N ALA A 138 -14.45 -4.04 -1.02
CA ALA A 138 -13.49 -4.55 -0.04
C ALA A 138 -13.51 -6.09 0.01
N ARG A 139 -12.32 -6.69 0.08
CA ARG A 139 -12.10 -8.14 0.10
C ARG A 139 -11.01 -8.48 1.10
N PRO A 140 -11.16 -9.52 1.94
CA PRO A 140 -10.13 -9.94 2.88
C PRO A 140 -8.84 -10.42 2.19
N ASP A 141 -8.97 -10.94 0.98
CA ASP A 141 -7.87 -11.47 0.16
C ASP A 141 -7.38 -10.51 -0.94
N LEU A 142 -7.72 -9.21 -0.85
CA LEU A 142 -7.34 -8.21 -1.85
C LEU A 142 -5.82 -8.12 -2.05
N PHE A 143 -5.05 -8.44 -1.03
CA PHE A 143 -3.58 -8.38 -1.02
C PHE A 143 -2.93 -9.76 -1.02
N ALA A 144 -3.68 -10.84 -0.93
CA ALA A 144 -3.15 -12.19 -0.94
C ALA A 144 -2.35 -12.46 -2.23
N ASP A 145 -1.26 -13.22 -2.12
CA ASP A 145 -0.35 -13.51 -3.23
C ASP A 145 0.20 -12.27 -3.94
N SER A 146 0.29 -11.14 -3.22
CA SER A 146 0.76 -9.88 -3.76
C SER A 146 2.00 -9.35 -3.04
N LEU A 147 2.45 -8.16 -3.44
CA LEU A 147 3.61 -7.49 -2.88
C LEU A 147 3.19 -6.15 -2.30
N ILE A 148 3.65 -5.85 -1.08
CA ILE A 148 3.51 -4.53 -0.49
C ILE A 148 4.89 -3.94 -0.23
N GLY A 149 5.23 -2.89 -0.99
CA GLY A 149 6.43 -2.11 -0.76
C GLY A 149 6.29 -1.24 0.48
N ILE A 150 7.24 -1.33 1.40
CA ILE A 150 7.32 -0.51 2.61
C ILE A 150 8.38 0.56 2.37
N ASN A 151 7.93 1.81 2.38
CA ASN A 151 8.79 2.98 2.23
C ASN A 151 8.84 3.71 3.57
N ASP A 152 9.97 3.64 4.22
CA ASP A 152 10.24 4.29 5.48
C ASP A 152 11.18 5.50 5.30
N PRO A 153 10.93 6.64 5.98
CA PRO A 153 11.87 7.74 6.01
C PRO A 153 13.18 7.36 6.71
N PRO A 154 14.32 7.99 6.34
CA PRO A 154 15.58 7.81 7.06
C PRO A 154 15.41 8.10 8.55
N GLY A 155 15.88 7.20 9.39
CA GLY A 155 15.78 7.31 10.87
C GLY A 155 14.54 6.62 11.46
N THR A 156 13.72 5.95 10.67
CA THR A 156 12.62 5.12 11.19
C THR A 156 13.19 4.02 12.11
N PRO A 157 12.69 3.86 13.35
CA PRO A 157 13.15 2.81 14.26
C PRO A 157 12.92 1.42 13.67
N GLU A 158 13.88 0.51 13.88
CA GLU A 158 13.79 -0.88 13.43
C GLU A 158 12.50 -1.59 13.93
N SER A 159 12.06 -1.25 15.14
CA SER A 159 10.81 -1.77 15.70
C SER A 159 9.57 -1.37 14.89
N VAL A 160 9.54 -0.16 14.35
CA VAL A 160 8.44 0.32 13.48
C VAL A 160 8.48 -0.39 12.14
N LEU A 161 9.69 -0.60 11.59
CA LEU A 161 9.86 -1.31 10.34
C LEU A 161 9.44 -2.77 10.45
N THR A 162 9.92 -3.47 11.49
CA THR A 162 9.54 -4.85 11.80
C THR A 162 8.04 -4.99 11.99
N PHE A 163 7.40 -4.07 12.72
CA PHE A 163 5.95 -4.04 12.87
C PHE A 163 5.21 -3.96 11.52
N ASN A 164 5.69 -3.10 10.62
CA ASN A 164 5.08 -2.99 9.28
C ASN A 164 5.28 -4.25 8.43
N ILE A 165 6.44 -4.91 8.51
CA ILE A 165 6.71 -6.19 7.86
C ILE A 165 5.73 -7.26 8.35
N ASP A 166 5.57 -7.38 9.66
CA ASP A 166 4.66 -8.34 10.27
C ASP A 166 3.20 -8.06 9.87
N LEU A 167 2.80 -6.78 9.90
CA LEU A 167 1.45 -6.37 9.53
C LEU A 167 1.14 -6.68 8.05
N VAL A 168 2.09 -6.45 7.15
CA VAL A 168 1.95 -6.82 5.73
C VAL A 168 1.83 -8.33 5.57
N SER A 169 2.58 -9.12 6.34
CA SER A 169 2.51 -10.58 6.30
C SER A 169 1.14 -11.12 6.75
N LEU A 170 0.46 -10.43 7.68
CA LEU A 170 -0.92 -10.78 8.08
C LEU A 170 -1.96 -10.51 6.98
N LEU A 171 -1.61 -9.79 5.92
CA LEU A 171 -2.45 -9.59 4.74
C LEU A 171 -2.24 -10.66 3.66
N ASP A 172 -1.48 -11.73 3.95
CA ASP A 172 -1.01 -12.72 2.96
C ASP A 172 -0.24 -12.07 1.79
N ALA A 173 0.35 -10.90 2.03
CA ALA A 173 1.21 -10.20 1.09
C ALA A 173 2.68 -10.33 1.49
N LYS A 174 3.59 -10.26 0.51
CA LYS A 174 5.02 -10.21 0.80
C LYS A 174 5.48 -8.77 1.03
N PRO A 175 6.13 -8.48 2.17
CA PRO A 175 6.74 -7.19 2.42
C PRO A 175 8.01 -7.01 1.58
N PHE A 176 8.20 -5.82 1.05
CA PHE A 176 9.40 -5.41 0.33
C PHE A 176 9.87 -4.05 0.81
N LEU A 177 11.11 -3.95 1.28
CA LEU A 177 11.68 -2.69 1.77
C LEU A 177 12.19 -1.84 0.61
N LEU A 178 11.90 -0.56 0.63
CA LEU A 178 12.31 0.41 -0.37
C LEU A 178 13.33 1.38 0.21
N ASP A 179 14.53 1.43 -0.37
CA ASP A 179 15.70 2.15 0.16
C ASP A 179 15.59 3.68 0.14
N SER A 180 14.61 4.28 -0.54
CA SER A 180 14.42 5.74 -0.53
C SER A 180 13.04 6.22 -0.97
N VAL A 181 12.60 7.33 -0.37
CA VAL A 181 11.38 8.09 -0.76
C VAL A 181 11.48 8.64 -2.19
N ASP A 182 12.71 8.90 -2.66
CA ASP A 182 12.99 9.48 -3.97
C ASP A 182 13.23 8.41 -5.05
N ALA A 183 13.51 7.17 -4.67
CA ALA A 183 13.35 6.07 -5.61
C ALA A 183 11.87 6.08 -5.98
N PRO A 184 11.52 6.24 -7.24
CA PRO A 184 10.13 6.09 -7.62
C PRO A 184 9.78 4.64 -7.27
N GLY A 185 9.17 4.43 -6.08
CA GLY A 185 8.80 3.11 -5.55
C GLY A 185 8.03 2.29 -6.57
N TRP A 186 7.35 2.99 -7.48
CA TRP A 186 6.78 2.47 -8.71
C TRP A 186 7.79 1.82 -9.65
N VAL A 187 9.04 2.29 -9.70
CA VAL A 187 10.06 1.68 -10.58
C VAL A 187 10.52 0.36 -9.99
N GLU A 188 10.65 0.27 -8.68
CA GLU A 188 11.05 -0.97 -8.02
C GLU A 188 9.90 -1.99 -7.99
N VAL A 189 8.70 -1.59 -7.58
CA VAL A 189 7.50 -2.45 -7.67
C VAL A 189 7.23 -2.86 -9.12
N ARG A 190 7.51 -2.00 -10.10
CA ARG A 190 7.43 -2.32 -11.51
C ARG A 190 8.48 -3.35 -11.95
N LYS A 191 9.72 -3.23 -11.49
CA LYS A 191 10.76 -4.24 -11.77
C LYS A 191 10.35 -5.61 -11.23
N LEU A 192 9.74 -5.62 -10.05
CA LEU A 192 9.24 -6.82 -9.39
C LEU A 192 7.93 -7.34 -10.01
N ALA A 193 7.05 -6.44 -10.44
CA ALA A 193 5.78 -6.79 -11.10
C ALA A 193 5.94 -7.22 -12.57
N GLY A 194 7.15 -7.14 -13.12
CA GLY A 194 7.46 -7.54 -14.49
C GLY A 194 7.23 -6.46 -15.55
N PRO A 195 7.53 -6.76 -16.82
CA PRO A 195 7.48 -5.78 -17.90
C PRO A 195 6.06 -5.33 -18.27
N ASP A 196 5.03 -6.03 -17.81
CA ASP A 196 3.63 -5.71 -18.14
C ASP A 196 3.13 -4.56 -17.27
N TYR A 197 3.55 -3.40 -17.66
CA TYR A 197 3.33 -2.13 -17.01
C TYR A 197 1.86 -1.74 -16.86
N ALA A 198 1.03 -2.15 -17.80
CA ALA A 198 -0.40 -1.93 -17.74
C ALA A 198 -1.03 -2.61 -16.51
N GLN A 199 -0.55 -3.77 -16.12
CA GLN A 199 -1.04 -4.47 -14.93
C GLN A 199 -0.56 -3.84 -13.62
N ALA A 200 0.62 -3.21 -13.60
CA ALA A 200 1.09 -2.48 -12.42
C ALA A 200 0.46 -1.09 -12.26
N THR A 201 -0.03 -0.50 -13.36
CA THR A 201 -0.69 0.82 -13.35
C THR A 201 -2.21 0.74 -13.21
N LEU A 202 -2.83 -0.35 -13.66
CA LEU A 202 -4.28 -0.57 -13.49
C LEU A 202 -4.76 -0.48 -12.03
N PRO A 203 -4.04 -1.00 -11.03
CA PRO A 203 -4.43 -0.81 -9.64
C PRO A 203 -4.47 0.66 -9.22
N ILE A 204 -3.61 1.53 -9.77
CA ILE A 204 -3.64 2.97 -9.48
C ILE A 204 -4.93 3.59 -10.02
N LEU A 205 -5.34 3.16 -11.20
CA LEU A 205 -6.56 3.66 -11.83
C LEU A 205 -7.83 3.17 -11.13
N ASN A 206 -7.72 2.11 -10.32
CA ASN A 206 -8.84 1.48 -9.63
C ASN A 206 -8.92 1.78 -8.13
N VAL A 207 -7.99 2.54 -7.56
CA VAL A 207 -7.86 2.75 -6.11
C VAL A 207 -8.57 4.02 -5.60
N GLY A 208 -8.94 4.96 -6.45
CA GLY A 208 -9.55 6.24 -6.06
C GLY A 208 -10.88 6.54 -6.75
N ASP A 209 -11.66 7.49 -6.22
CA ASP A 209 -12.73 8.09 -6.98
C ASP A 209 -12.15 8.97 -8.13
N ARG A 210 -13.01 9.50 -9.01
CA ARG A 210 -12.56 10.23 -10.21
C ARG A 210 -11.76 11.49 -9.88
N GLU A 211 -12.11 12.18 -8.80
CA GLU A 211 -11.43 13.41 -8.37
C GLU A 211 -10.07 13.09 -7.77
N ASP A 212 -10.01 12.05 -6.92
CA ASP A 212 -8.78 11.54 -6.34
C ASP A 212 -7.80 11.05 -7.42
N LEU A 213 -8.30 10.35 -8.44
CA LEU A 213 -7.50 9.93 -9.57
C LEU A 213 -6.90 11.12 -10.33
N GLY A 214 -7.71 12.13 -10.66
CA GLY A 214 -7.26 13.33 -11.37
C GLY A 214 -6.17 14.07 -10.60
N LEU A 215 -6.31 14.22 -9.29
CA LEU A 215 -5.32 14.85 -8.44
C LEU A 215 -4.05 13.99 -8.34
N SER A 216 -4.18 12.70 -8.13
CA SER A 216 -3.06 11.74 -8.06
C SER A 216 -2.23 11.73 -9.35
N LEU A 217 -2.90 11.77 -10.51
CA LEU A 217 -2.23 11.89 -11.83
C LEU A 217 -1.43 13.19 -11.95
N ARG A 218 -2.02 14.33 -11.53
CA ARG A 218 -1.34 15.63 -11.54
C ARG A 218 -0.11 15.64 -10.63
N LEU A 219 -0.24 15.10 -9.44
CA LEU A 219 0.82 15.07 -8.43
C LEU A 219 1.95 14.11 -8.80
N ASN A 220 1.63 13.07 -9.57
CA ASN A 220 2.61 12.09 -10.08
C ASN A 220 3.03 12.36 -11.56
N LYS A 221 2.85 13.58 -12.03
CA LYS A 221 3.02 14.00 -13.43
C LYS A 221 4.33 13.48 -14.07
N ASN A 222 5.46 13.64 -13.39
CA ASN A 222 6.76 13.29 -13.97
C ASN A 222 6.89 11.78 -14.22
N ASN A 223 6.44 10.97 -13.31
CA ASN A 223 6.42 9.52 -13.46
C ASN A 223 5.48 9.09 -14.57
N LEU A 224 4.29 9.69 -14.65
CA LEU A 224 3.31 9.39 -15.69
C LEU A 224 3.80 9.78 -17.07
N ILE A 225 4.41 10.96 -17.23
CA ILE A 225 4.99 11.39 -18.51
C ILE A 225 6.05 10.37 -18.95
N ARG A 226 6.93 9.93 -18.06
CA ARG A 226 7.94 8.91 -18.38
C ARG A 226 7.31 7.60 -18.83
N LEU A 227 6.20 7.20 -18.23
CA LEU A 227 5.43 6.04 -18.63
C LEU A 227 4.82 6.17 -20.00
N VAL A 228 4.16 7.31 -20.25
CA VAL A 228 3.58 7.60 -21.55
C VAL A 228 4.68 7.52 -22.64
N TYR A 229 5.88 8.03 -22.39
CA TYR A 229 6.98 7.89 -23.33
C TYR A 229 7.39 6.42 -23.57
N VAL A 230 7.45 5.60 -22.55
CA VAL A 230 7.74 4.16 -22.70
C VAL A 230 6.65 3.45 -23.53
N LEU A 231 5.39 3.77 -23.26
CA LEU A 231 4.26 3.23 -24.02
C LEU A 231 4.28 3.70 -25.48
N LEU A 232 4.51 5.01 -25.69
CA LEU A 232 4.62 5.56 -27.04
C LEU A 232 5.76 4.91 -27.83
N ALA A 233 6.93 4.70 -27.22
CA ALA A 233 8.06 4.03 -27.87
C ALA A 233 7.70 2.59 -28.28
N ALA A 234 6.97 1.86 -27.43
CA ALA A 234 6.49 0.51 -27.77
C ALA A 234 5.49 0.53 -28.93
N LEU A 235 4.53 1.46 -28.90
CA LEU A 235 3.54 1.61 -29.99
C LEU A 235 4.19 2.02 -31.32
N VAL A 236 5.17 2.94 -31.26
CA VAL A 236 5.95 3.34 -32.46
C VAL A 236 6.68 2.15 -33.06
N ARG A 237 7.32 1.32 -32.23
CA ARG A 237 8.03 0.11 -32.69
C ARG A 237 7.06 -0.87 -33.36
N ILE A 238 5.90 -1.12 -32.77
CA ILE A 238 4.86 -1.98 -33.38
C ILE A 238 4.44 -1.42 -34.74
N ARG A 239 4.14 -0.13 -34.81
CA ARG A 239 3.77 0.54 -36.07
C ARG A 239 4.88 0.40 -37.13
N GLU A 240 6.15 0.61 -36.74
CA GLU A 240 7.27 0.48 -37.69
C GLU A 240 7.40 -0.94 -38.25
N HIS A 241 7.15 -1.98 -37.44
CA HIS A 241 7.13 -3.35 -37.95
C HIS A 241 5.96 -3.58 -38.91
N MET A 242 4.80 -2.97 -38.64
CA MET A 242 3.65 -3.04 -39.55
C MET A 242 3.91 -2.28 -40.85
N ASP A 243 4.46 -1.06 -40.79
CA ASP A 243 4.75 -0.24 -41.97
C ASP A 243 5.81 -0.88 -42.88
N LYS A 244 6.75 -1.63 -42.30
CA LYS A 244 7.79 -2.37 -43.03
C LYS A 244 7.34 -3.77 -43.47
N GLU A 245 6.11 -4.14 -43.19
CA GLU A 245 5.57 -5.51 -43.40
C GLU A 245 6.44 -6.60 -42.75
N ASP A 246 7.18 -6.26 -41.68
CA ASP A 246 8.07 -7.17 -40.97
C ASP A 246 7.28 -8.01 -39.96
N ALA A 247 6.56 -9.00 -40.51
CA ALA A 247 5.72 -9.90 -39.72
C ALA A 247 6.55 -10.74 -38.72
N GLU A 248 7.81 -11.05 -39.06
CA GLU A 248 8.65 -11.86 -38.18
C GLU A 248 9.14 -11.04 -36.96
N ALA A 249 9.51 -9.78 -37.13
CA ALA A 249 9.85 -8.91 -36.01
C ALA A 249 8.65 -8.67 -35.12
N LEU A 250 7.47 -8.40 -35.69
CA LEU A 250 6.24 -8.23 -34.91
C LEU A 250 5.87 -9.49 -34.12
N LYS A 251 5.96 -10.66 -34.74
CA LYS A 251 5.73 -11.96 -34.09
C LYS A 251 6.71 -12.21 -32.96
N LYS A 252 8.00 -11.86 -33.15
CA LYS A 252 9.03 -11.98 -32.13
C LYS A 252 8.75 -11.07 -30.92
N ASP A 253 8.34 -9.83 -31.14
CA ASP A 253 8.00 -8.88 -30.07
C ASP A 253 6.77 -9.36 -29.28
N ILE A 254 5.72 -9.85 -29.97
CA ILE A 254 4.53 -10.41 -29.32
C ILE A 254 4.89 -11.68 -28.51
N ALA A 255 5.66 -12.60 -29.11
CA ALA A 255 6.09 -13.82 -28.42
C ALA A 255 6.94 -13.49 -27.19
N HIS A 256 7.82 -12.48 -27.28
CA HIS A 256 8.60 -12.01 -26.14
C HIS A 256 7.69 -11.47 -25.02
N ALA A 257 6.73 -10.62 -25.34
CA ALA A 257 5.79 -10.07 -24.35
C ALA A 257 4.97 -11.17 -23.66
N ILE A 258 4.46 -12.14 -24.43
CA ILE A 258 3.72 -13.30 -23.89
C ILE A 258 4.61 -14.11 -22.94
N ASN A 259 5.84 -14.43 -23.36
CA ASN A 259 6.77 -15.22 -22.52
C ASN A 259 7.13 -14.49 -21.23
N GLN A 260 7.39 -13.19 -21.30
CA GLN A 260 7.66 -12.37 -20.10
C GLN A 260 6.45 -12.38 -19.14
N ARG A 261 5.24 -12.28 -19.66
CA ARG A 261 4.02 -12.36 -18.85
C ARG A 261 3.87 -13.73 -18.18
N LEU A 262 4.10 -14.81 -18.91
CA LEU A 262 4.00 -16.17 -18.37
C LEU A 262 5.04 -16.38 -17.26
N LEU A 263 6.29 -15.97 -17.49
CA LEU A 263 7.35 -16.02 -16.47
C LEU A 263 6.99 -15.22 -15.22
N TRP A 264 6.44 -14.02 -15.40
CA TRP A 264 6.00 -13.19 -14.29
C TRP A 264 4.88 -13.87 -13.47
N VAL A 265 3.86 -14.46 -14.12
CA VAL A 265 2.78 -15.19 -13.45
C VAL A 265 3.32 -16.41 -12.71
N GLU A 266 4.25 -17.16 -13.32
CA GLU A 266 4.86 -18.33 -12.72
C GLU A 266 5.72 -17.95 -11.50
N GLN A 267 6.54 -16.92 -11.61
CA GLN A 267 7.36 -16.42 -10.50
C GLN A 267 6.49 -15.97 -9.33
N ARG A 268 5.36 -15.31 -9.59
CA ARG A 268 4.40 -14.94 -8.54
C ARG A 268 3.79 -16.14 -7.84
N LYS A 269 3.39 -17.17 -8.59
CA LYS A 269 2.85 -18.41 -8.01
C LYS A 269 3.88 -19.16 -7.16
N LEU A 270 5.15 -19.12 -7.55
CA LEU A 270 6.27 -19.73 -6.82
C LEU A 270 6.79 -18.84 -5.69
N GLU A 271 6.16 -17.68 -5.48
CA GLU A 271 6.63 -16.69 -4.52
C GLU A 271 8.09 -16.25 -4.74
N ASN A 272 8.61 -16.42 -5.93
CA ASN A 272 9.95 -16.00 -6.28
C ASN A 272 9.95 -14.53 -6.70
N TRP A 273 10.13 -13.65 -5.71
CA TRP A 273 10.18 -12.19 -5.88
C TRP A 273 11.62 -11.67 -6.02
N SER A 274 12.57 -12.54 -6.31
CA SER A 274 13.97 -12.14 -6.44
C SER A 274 14.11 -11.08 -7.52
N ALA A 275 14.40 -9.84 -7.06
CA ALA A 275 14.95 -8.83 -7.95
C ALA A 275 16.30 -9.33 -8.47
N PRO A 276 16.64 -9.13 -9.75
CA PRO A 276 17.99 -9.39 -10.20
C PRO A 276 18.94 -8.50 -9.39
N GLU A 277 19.78 -9.11 -8.58
CA GLU A 277 21.02 -8.62 -7.97
C GLU A 277 21.00 -7.65 -6.76
N ASN A 278 19.86 -7.32 -6.14
CA ASN A 278 19.87 -6.63 -4.84
C ASN A 278 19.11 -7.42 -3.76
N SER A 279 19.56 -8.65 -3.51
CA SER A 279 18.93 -9.59 -2.56
C SER A 279 19.16 -9.26 -1.08
N ASP A 280 19.99 -8.27 -0.75
CA ASP A 280 20.34 -7.95 0.64
C ASP A 280 19.17 -7.41 1.49
N SER A 281 18.11 -6.88 0.86
CA SER A 281 16.93 -6.38 1.56
C SER A 281 15.98 -7.50 2.00
N PHE A 282 15.92 -8.62 1.29
CA PHE A 282 15.04 -9.75 1.62
C PHE A 282 15.55 -10.60 2.79
N ASP A 283 16.87 -10.76 2.93
CA ASP A 283 17.47 -11.53 4.03
C ASP A 283 17.31 -10.87 5.41
N ARG A 284 16.97 -9.57 5.46
CA ARG A 284 16.70 -8.84 6.71
C ARG A 284 15.27 -9.04 7.22
N ALA A 285 14.34 -9.44 6.38
CA ALA A 285 12.95 -9.71 6.76
C ALA A 285 12.80 -11.13 7.34
N ARG A 286 13.40 -11.40 8.52
CA ARG A 286 13.01 -12.56 9.32
C ARG A 286 11.68 -12.25 10.00
N PRO A 287 10.67 -13.14 9.95
CA PRO A 287 9.43 -12.92 10.69
C PRO A 287 9.77 -12.81 12.17
N SER A 288 9.73 -11.62 12.72
CA SER A 288 9.74 -11.41 14.16
C SER A 288 8.30 -11.20 14.58
N PHE A 289 7.86 -12.00 15.51
CA PHE A 289 6.51 -12.01 16.01
C PHE A 289 6.12 -10.62 16.55
N LEU A 290 4.95 -10.10 16.17
CA LEU A 290 4.30 -8.89 16.75
C LEU A 290 4.42 -8.82 18.29
N GLY A 291 4.55 -9.98 18.95
CA GLY A 291 4.74 -10.11 20.38
C GLY A 291 6.00 -9.42 20.94
N SER A 292 7.12 -9.37 20.21
CA SER A 292 8.34 -8.75 20.72
C SER A 292 8.25 -7.23 20.83
N TRP A 293 7.50 -6.60 19.91
CA TRP A 293 7.23 -5.16 19.97
C TRP A 293 6.22 -4.80 21.05
N LEU A 294 5.25 -5.70 21.31
CA LEU A 294 4.27 -5.57 22.40
C LEU A 294 4.95 -5.75 23.78
N ASP A 295 5.84 -6.73 23.93
CA ASP A 295 6.52 -7.02 25.21
C ASP A 295 7.54 -5.93 25.61
N GLY A 296 8.24 -5.32 24.65
CA GLY A 296 9.22 -4.26 24.92
C GLY A 296 8.59 -3.03 25.59
N ARG A 297 7.36 -2.65 25.20
CA ARG A 297 6.66 -1.46 25.71
C ARG A 297 5.78 -1.71 26.94
N LEU A 298 5.35 -2.95 27.18
CA LEU A 298 4.67 -3.29 28.43
C LEU A 298 5.61 -3.30 29.64
N ARG A 299 6.94 -3.40 29.41
CA ARG A 299 7.95 -3.31 30.48
C ARG A 299 8.33 -1.87 30.81
N GLU A 300 8.36 -0.97 29.84
CA GLU A 300 8.66 0.45 30.06
C GLU A 300 7.55 1.22 30.80
N GLY A 301 6.32 0.72 30.82
CA GLY A 301 5.18 1.31 31.54
C GLY A 301 4.98 0.82 32.98
N LYS A 302 5.87 -0.05 33.53
CA LYS A 302 5.78 -0.56 34.90
C LYS A 302 6.85 -0.01 35.86
N ASP A 303 7.79 0.76 35.34
CA ASP A 303 8.90 1.36 36.14
C ASP A 303 8.80 2.90 36.24
N GLN A 304 7.57 3.44 36.20
CA GLN A 304 7.28 4.84 36.61
C GLN A 304 6.19 4.89 37.64
#